data_4fbb676df2cae653773e506adb4a4bfb
#
_entry.id   4fbb676df2cae653773e506adb4a4bfb
#
_cell.length_a   1.000
_cell.length_b   1.000
_cell.length_c   1.000
_cell.angle_alpha   90.00
_cell.angle_beta   90.00
_cell.angle_gamma   90.00
#
_symmetry.space_group_name_H-M   'P 1'
#
loop_
_entity.id
_entity.type
_entity.pdbx_description
1 polymer ?
#
loop_
_entity_poly.entity_id
_entity_poly.type
_entity_poly.pdbx_seq_one_letter_code
_entity_poly.pdbx_strand_id
1 'polypeptide(L)'
;MRTRSSACSNVVMAGIAVLALAGAASAQSFKPPRTPDGKPNLNGIWQVMNTANWDIAPHAAQAGQVVALGATGAEPAGLGVVEGGEIPYLPDALKTKQQNYADRLKMDPEVKCYLPGVPRATYMPYPFQVVQTPKTILMSYEYDGAVRTIYMDNPGPAPVDSWMGWSAGHWEGDTLVVDVTGFNDQTWFDRAGDFHSDALHVVERYTLVSPDVLNYEATIEDPHVFSKTWKMSMPLYRHVEKNFQLLEFKCVEFVEELMYGHLRKK
;
A
#
# COMPACT_ATOMS: atom_id res chain seq x y z
N MET A 1 -82.02 45.73 -24.90
CA MET A 1 -81.40 44.88 -25.92
C MET A 1 -80.30 44.05 -25.28
N ARG A 2 -80.50 42.77 -25.33
CA ARG A 2 -79.73 41.59 -24.96
C ARG A 2 -78.50 41.75 -24.13
N THR A 3 -78.64 41.41 -22.87
CA THR A 3 -77.61 41.05 -21.92
C THR A 3 -77.06 39.66 -22.20
N ARG A 4 -75.71 39.46 -22.22
CA ARG A 4 -75.08 38.14 -22.17
C ARG A 4 -74.39 37.98 -20.88
N SER A 5 -74.84 37.04 -20.10
CA SER A 5 -74.23 36.57 -18.87
C SER A 5 -72.99 35.73 -19.18
N SER A 6 -71.90 35.99 -18.54
CA SER A 6 -70.71 35.17 -18.53
C SER A 6 -70.67 34.33 -17.28
N ALA A 7 -70.77 33.04 -17.44
CA ALA A 7 -70.53 32.10 -16.33
C ALA A 7 -69.10 31.91 -16.03
N CYS A 8 -68.69 32.17 -14.78
CA CYS A 8 -67.38 31.83 -14.26
C CYS A 8 -67.29 30.33 -13.95
N SER A 9 -66.44 29.62 -14.68
CA SER A 9 -66.11 28.25 -14.34
C SER A 9 -65.06 28.23 -13.26
N ASN A 10 -65.41 27.73 -12.11
CA ASN A 10 -64.46 27.42 -11.04
C ASN A 10 -63.70 26.12 -11.38
N VAL A 11 -62.44 26.24 -11.71
CA VAL A 11 -61.54 25.09 -11.82
C VAL A 11 -60.96 24.81 -10.43
N VAL A 12 -61.40 23.73 -9.84
CA VAL A 12 -60.83 23.18 -8.60
C VAL A 12 -59.51 22.48 -8.97
N MET A 13 -58.37 23.07 -8.66
CA MET A 13 -57.09 22.41 -8.74
C MET A 13 -56.93 21.48 -7.53
N ALA A 14 -57.07 20.17 -7.75
CA ALA A 14 -56.69 19.15 -6.78
C ALA A 14 -55.18 19.01 -6.79
N GLY A 15 -54.52 19.57 -5.78
CA GLY A 15 -53.06 19.41 -5.56
C GLY A 15 -52.75 18.00 -5.04
N ILE A 16 -52.12 17.18 -5.88
CA ILE A 16 -51.56 15.88 -5.46
C ILE A 16 -50.24 16.17 -4.75
N ALA A 17 -50.23 16.15 -3.42
CA ALA A 17 -49.02 16.15 -2.62
C ALA A 17 -48.37 14.78 -2.71
N VAL A 18 -47.36 14.62 -3.58
CA VAL A 18 -46.49 13.45 -3.58
C VAL A 18 -45.51 13.63 -2.43
N LEU A 19 -45.78 12.96 -1.31
CA LEU A 19 -44.77 12.78 -0.25
C LEU A 19 -43.67 11.85 -0.78
N ALA A 20 -42.55 12.44 -1.19
CA ALA A 20 -41.31 11.70 -1.42
C ALA A 20 -40.76 11.26 -0.05
N LEU A 21 -41.09 10.03 0.35
CA LEU A 21 -40.33 9.35 1.40
C LEU A 21 -38.92 9.06 0.85
N ALA A 22 -38.00 9.99 1.03
CA ALA A 22 -36.58 9.74 0.91
C ALA A 22 -36.21 8.81 2.09
N GLY A 23 -36.32 7.51 1.87
CA GLY A 23 -35.75 6.53 2.76
C GLY A 23 -34.24 6.78 2.83
N ALA A 24 -33.76 7.31 3.93
CA ALA A 24 -32.35 7.30 4.25
C ALA A 24 -31.95 5.83 4.32
N ALA A 25 -31.41 5.29 3.23
CA ALA A 25 -30.69 4.03 3.25
C ALA A 25 -29.48 4.26 4.17
N SER A 26 -29.61 3.91 5.45
CA SER A 26 -28.47 3.82 6.33
C SER A 26 -27.55 2.78 5.71
N ALA A 27 -26.45 3.22 5.10
CA ALA A 27 -25.41 2.32 4.66
C ALA A 27 -25.02 1.48 5.88
N GLN A 28 -25.35 0.21 5.84
CA GLN A 28 -25.04 -0.72 6.92
C GLN A 28 -23.52 -0.74 7.04
N SER A 29 -22.97 -0.22 8.13
CA SER A 29 -21.51 -0.19 8.34
C SER A 29 -20.99 -1.61 8.26
N PHE A 30 -19.99 -1.84 7.42
CA PHE A 30 -19.34 -3.13 7.31
C PHE A 30 -18.84 -3.58 8.68
N LYS A 31 -19.18 -4.80 9.06
CA LYS A 31 -18.66 -5.44 10.27
C LYS A 31 -17.69 -6.54 9.84
N PRO A 32 -16.39 -6.42 10.18
CA PRO A 32 -15.42 -7.40 9.76
C PRO A 32 -15.72 -8.78 10.39
N PRO A 33 -15.50 -9.88 9.65
CA PRO A 33 -15.50 -11.21 10.24
C PRO A 33 -14.47 -11.29 11.37
N ARG A 34 -14.73 -12.12 12.37
CA ARG A 34 -13.91 -12.22 13.58
C ARG A 34 -13.21 -13.57 13.67
N THR A 35 -12.02 -13.56 14.23
CA THR A 35 -11.34 -14.75 14.75
C THR A 35 -11.96 -15.19 16.07
N PRO A 36 -11.68 -16.42 16.57
CA PRO A 36 -12.23 -16.92 17.82
C PRO A 36 -11.95 -16.05 19.06
N ASP A 37 -10.86 -15.27 19.03
CA ASP A 37 -10.51 -14.29 20.07
C ASP A 37 -11.20 -12.92 19.88
N GLY A 38 -12.13 -12.82 18.93
CA GLY A 38 -12.97 -11.63 18.70
C GLY A 38 -12.31 -10.50 17.94
N LYS A 39 -11.10 -10.68 17.42
CA LYS A 39 -10.38 -9.67 16.61
C LYS A 39 -10.79 -9.76 15.13
N PRO A 40 -10.68 -8.68 14.35
CA PRO A 40 -10.89 -8.76 12.90
C PRO A 40 -10.04 -9.86 12.27
N ASN A 41 -10.65 -10.63 11.38
CA ASN A 41 -9.97 -11.75 10.72
C ASN A 41 -9.23 -11.28 9.47
N LEU A 42 -7.93 -11.07 9.59
CA LEU A 42 -7.05 -10.67 8.49
C LEU A 42 -6.46 -11.86 7.73
N ASN A 43 -6.72 -13.11 8.17
CA ASN A 43 -6.21 -14.30 7.48
C ASN A 43 -6.57 -14.28 6.00
N GLY A 44 -5.65 -14.66 5.16
CA GLY A 44 -5.82 -14.73 3.71
C GLY A 44 -4.59 -14.32 2.95
N ILE A 45 -4.72 -14.31 1.63
CA ILE A 45 -3.67 -13.85 0.74
C ILE A 45 -4.09 -12.50 0.18
N TRP A 46 -3.19 -11.54 0.25
CA TRP A 46 -3.42 -10.15 -0.08
C TRP A 46 -2.41 -9.67 -1.12
N GLN A 47 -2.82 -8.73 -1.96
CA GLN A 47 -1.95 -8.10 -2.94
C GLN A 47 -2.35 -6.66 -3.18
N VAL A 48 -1.37 -5.80 -3.42
CA VAL A 48 -1.58 -4.45 -3.91
C VAL A 48 -1.78 -4.46 -5.43
N MET A 49 -2.59 -3.50 -5.93
CA MET A 49 -2.83 -3.31 -7.37
C MET A 49 -2.48 -1.87 -7.77
N ASN A 50 -1.23 -1.48 -7.56
CA ASN A 50 -0.71 -0.15 -7.90
C ASN A 50 0.75 -0.23 -8.38
N THR A 51 1.37 0.92 -8.59
CA THR A 51 2.74 1.06 -9.10
C THR A 51 3.72 1.58 -8.04
N ALA A 52 3.37 1.50 -6.75
CA ALA A 52 4.17 2.03 -5.64
C ALA A 52 5.59 1.43 -5.58
N ASN A 53 5.78 0.18 -6.03
CA ASN A 53 7.12 -0.39 -6.08
C ASN A 53 8.03 0.29 -7.13
N TRP A 54 7.44 0.94 -8.14
CA TRP A 54 8.20 1.75 -9.09
C TRP A 54 8.57 3.11 -8.52
N ASP A 55 7.58 3.82 -7.98
CA ASP A 55 7.74 5.10 -7.31
C ASP A 55 6.52 5.32 -6.42
N ILE A 56 6.74 5.59 -5.13
CA ILE A 56 5.67 5.87 -4.17
C ILE A 56 5.08 7.27 -4.34
N ALA A 57 5.81 8.21 -4.97
CA ALA A 57 5.31 9.52 -5.35
C ALA A 57 4.57 9.48 -6.71
N PRO A 58 3.74 10.49 -7.04
CA PRO A 58 3.12 10.59 -8.36
C PRO A 58 4.16 10.68 -9.48
N HIS A 59 4.03 9.83 -10.51
CA HIS A 59 5.00 9.76 -11.59
C HIS A 59 4.35 9.46 -12.95
N ALA A 60 4.96 9.96 -14.01
CA ALA A 60 4.53 9.67 -15.38
C ALA A 60 5.14 8.36 -15.87
N ALA A 61 4.48 7.71 -16.83
CA ALA A 61 5.09 6.61 -17.55
C ALA A 61 6.34 7.08 -18.30
N GLN A 62 7.37 6.25 -18.30
CA GLN A 62 8.60 6.54 -19.03
C GLN A 62 9.19 5.30 -19.69
N ALA A 63 10.05 5.50 -20.67
CA ALA A 63 10.72 4.41 -21.33
C ALA A 63 11.61 3.65 -20.32
N GLY A 64 11.46 2.34 -20.30
CA GLY A 64 12.37 1.49 -19.56
C GLY A 64 13.76 1.50 -20.20
N GLN A 65 14.72 0.94 -19.49
CA GLN A 65 16.13 0.98 -19.87
C GLN A 65 16.46 0.18 -21.13
N VAL A 66 15.66 -0.83 -21.42
CA VAL A 66 15.74 -1.63 -22.63
C VAL A 66 14.63 -1.20 -23.57
N VAL A 67 14.86 -0.10 -24.31
CA VAL A 67 13.88 0.48 -25.24
C VAL A 67 13.36 -0.53 -26.25
N ALA A 68 14.16 -1.53 -26.62
CA ALA A 68 13.76 -2.61 -27.52
C ALA A 68 12.59 -3.48 -27.00
N LEU A 69 12.32 -3.47 -25.69
CA LEU A 69 11.18 -4.17 -25.09
C LEU A 69 9.86 -3.38 -25.24
N GLY A 70 9.92 -2.14 -25.71
CA GLY A 70 8.74 -1.29 -25.87
C GLY A 70 7.94 -1.13 -24.58
N ALA A 71 6.61 -1.22 -24.68
CA ALA A 71 5.73 -1.05 -23.52
C ALA A 71 5.91 -2.11 -22.43
N THR A 72 6.35 -3.33 -22.77
CA THR A 72 6.58 -4.41 -21.79
C THR A 72 7.71 -4.08 -20.81
N GLY A 73 8.71 -3.33 -21.27
CA GLY A 73 9.83 -2.90 -20.42
C GLY A 73 9.71 -1.46 -19.93
N ALA A 74 8.59 -0.78 -20.18
CA ALA A 74 8.37 0.59 -19.73
C ALA A 74 8.09 0.67 -18.22
N GLU A 75 8.52 1.77 -17.61
CA GLU A 75 8.11 2.10 -16.25
C GLU A 75 6.67 2.64 -16.30
N PRO A 76 5.70 2.04 -15.59
CA PRO A 76 4.30 2.46 -15.66
C PRO A 76 4.09 3.81 -14.96
N ALA A 77 3.05 4.55 -15.35
CA ALA A 77 2.63 5.73 -14.60
C ALA A 77 1.95 5.34 -13.28
N GLY A 78 2.01 6.22 -12.29
CA GLY A 78 1.33 6.06 -11.01
C GLY A 78 0.81 7.37 -10.44
N LEU A 79 -0.34 7.30 -9.73
CA LEU A 79 -0.87 8.43 -8.98
C LEU A 79 -0.10 8.70 -7.68
N GLY A 80 0.81 7.78 -7.33
CA GLY A 80 1.47 7.78 -6.04
C GLY A 80 0.57 7.31 -4.89
N VAL A 81 1.20 7.03 -3.77
CA VAL A 81 0.53 6.57 -2.54
C VAL A 81 0.85 7.47 -1.35
N VAL A 82 1.74 8.43 -1.53
CA VAL A 82 2.14 9.42 -0.52
C VAL A 82 1.02 10.45 -0.33
N GLU A 83 0.58 10.66 0.90
CA GLU A 83 -0.42 11.68 1.22
C GLU A 83 0.14 13.08 0.90
N GLY A 84 -0.59 13.84 0.09
CA GLY A 84 -0.12 15.15 -0.39
C GLY A 84 0.89 15.10 -1.55
N GLY A 85 1.31 13.90 -1.96
CA GLY A 85 2.10 13.68 -3.17
C GLY A 85 3.60 14.01 -3.08
N GLU A 86 4.08 14.52 -1.93
CA GLU A 86 5.47 14.93 -1.76
C GLU A 86 6.11 14.29 -0.52
N ILE A 87 7.33 13.81 -0.66
CA ILE A 87 8.14 13.29 0.44
C ILE A 87 9.01 14.43 0.97
N PRO A 88 8.95 14.74 2.28
CA PRO A 88 9.60 15.89 2.87
C PRO A 88 11.10 15.66 3.17
N TYR A 89 11.90 15.45 2.15
CA TYR A 89 13.34 15.22 2.29
C TYR A 89 14.10 16.39 2.94
N LEU A 90 15.10 16.06 3.74
CA LEU A 90 16.18 16.99 4.07
C LEU A 90 17.01 17.27 2.80
N PRO A 91 17.63 18.47 2.66
CA PRO A 91 18.31 18.86 1.42
C PRO A 91 19.43 17.89 0.97
N ASP A 92 20.20 17.34 1.90
CA ASP A 92 21.27 16.39 1.58
C ASP A 92 20.71 14.98 1.30
N ALA A 93 19.67 14.57 1.99
CA ALA A 93 18.97 13.32 1.71
C ALA A 93 18.31 13.33 0.32
N LEU A 94 17.78 14.48 -0.13
CA LEU A 94 17.25 14.63 -1.48
C LEU A 94 18.35 14.40 -2.55
N LYS A 95 19.56 14.87 -2.33
CA LYS A 95 20.71 14.59 -3.23
C LYS A 95 21.03 13.11 -3.27
N THR A 96 21.01 12.45 -2.13
CA THR A 96 21.21 10.99 -2.03
C THR A 96 20.14 10.24 -2.80
N LYS A 97 18.86 10.61 -2.64
CA LYS A 97 17.74 10.03 -3.43
C LYS A 97 17.96 10.19 -4.93
N GLN A 98 18.40 11.36 -5.38
CA GLN A 98 18.67 11.61 -6.80
C GLN A 98 19.86 10.75 -7.31
N GLN A 99 20.88 10.55 -6.48
CA GLN A 99 21.99 9.67 -6.83
C GLN A 99 21.56 8.20 -6.87
N ASN A 100 20.75 7.77 -5.90
CA ASN A 100 20.16 6.43 -5.88
C ASN A 100 19.38 6.17 -7.17
N TYR A 101 18.53 7.12 -7.58
CA TYR A 101 17.78 7.01 -8.83
C TYR A 101 18.71 6.88 -10.06
N ALA A 102 19.78 7.66 -10.13
CA ALA A 102 20.74 7.59 -11.22
C ALA A 102 21.44 6.22 -11.30
N ASP A 103 21.72 5.63 -10.15
CA ASP A 103 22.44 4.36 -10.02
C ASP A 103 21.56 3.14 -9.76
N ARG A 104 20.21 3.30 -9.81
CA ARG A 104 19.22 2.30 -9.38
C ARG A 104 19.43 0.89 -9.95
N LEU A 105 19.93 0.80 -11.16
CA LEU A 105 20.19 -0.50 -11.82
C LEU A 105 21.24 -1.36 -11.15
N LYS A 106 22.11 -0.71 -10.38
CA LYS A 106 23.23 -1.36 -9.71
C LYS A 106 23.06 -1.32 -8.20
N MET A 107 22.34 -0.29 -7.72
CA MET A 107 22.29 0.02 -6.29
C MET A 107 20.97 -0.35 -5.62
N ASP A 108 19.86 -0.45 -6.37
CA ASP A 108 18.58 -0.87 -5.79
C ASP A 108 18.77 -2.22 -5.06
N PRO A 109 18.39 -2.30 -3.78
CA PRO A 109 18.41 -3.56 -3.03
C PRO A 109 17.65 -4.70 -3.72
N GLU A 110 16.58 -4.40 -4.44
CA GLU A 110 15.79 -5.40 -5.20
C GLU A 110 16.64 -6.11 -6.27
N VAL A 111 17.47 -5.39 -7.02
CA VAL A 111 18.30 -6.03 -8.07
C VAL A 111 19.43 -6.88 -7.48
N LYS A 112 19.75 -6.70 -6.20
CA LYS A 112 20.72 -7.48 -5.43
C LYS A 112 20.07 -8.65 -4.68
N CYS A 113 18.79 -8.90 -4.87
CA CYS A 113 18.03 -9.91 -4.13
C CYS A 113 18.07 -9.71 -2.60
N TYR A 114 18.08 -8.49 -2.15
CA TYR A 114 17.97 -8.19 -0.73
C TYR A 114 16.49 -8.21 -0.31
N LEU A 115 16.24 -8.53 0.97
CA LEU A 115 14.89 -8.45 1.51
C LEU A 115 14.34 -7.02 1.36
N PRO A 116 13.04 -6.87 1.03
CA PRO A 116 12.49 -5.58 0.61
C PRO A 116 12.35 -4.55 1.73
N GLY A 117 12.40 -4.98 2.99
CA GLY A 117 12.10 -4.13 4.12
C GLY A 117 10.62 -3.79 4.29
N VAL A 118 10.31 -3.07 5.34
CA VAL A 118 8.97 -2.53 5.62
C VAL A 118 9.04 -1.01 5.47
N PRO A 119 8.10 -0.39 4.77
CA PRO A 119 6.82 -0.93 4.28
C PRO A 119 6.86 -1.57 2.88
N ARG A 120 7.98 -1.52 2.12
CA ARG A 120 8.05 -1.97 0.71
C ARG A 120 7.54 -3.39 0.51
N ALA A 121 7.81 -4.32 1.41
CA ALA A 121 7.32 -5.69 1.34
C ALA A 121 5.80 -5.77 1.09
N THR A 122 5.02 -4.84 1.66
CA THR A 122 3.56 -4.84 1.59
C THR A 122 3.04 -4.44 0.20
N TYR A 123 3.81 -3.66 -0.56
CA TYR A 123 3.40 -3.19 -1.89
C TYR A 123 4.33 -3.62 -3.04
N MET A 124 5.17 -4.61 -2.81
CA MET A 124 5.79 -5.36 -3.91
C MET A 124 4.68 -5.93 -4.82
N PRO A 125 4.91 -6.05 -6.16
CA PRO A 125 3.89 -6.55 -7.08
C PRO A 125 3.67 -8.08 -6.97
N TYR A 126 3.78 -8.59 -5.76
CA TYR A 126 3.64 -10.00 -5.41
C TYR A 126 2.68 -10.15 -4.23
N PRO A 127 1.91 -11.26 -4.16
CA PRO A 127 1.02 -11.50 -3.04
C PRO A 127 1.78 -11.84 -1.76
N PHE A 128 1.10 -11.65 -0.62
CA PHE A 128 1.57 -12.12 0.67
C PHE A 128 0.43 -12.76 1.47
N GLN A 129 0.76 -13.72 2.29
CA GLN A 129 -0.18 -14.43 3.15
C GLN A 129 -0.10 -13.94 4.59
N VAL A 130 -1.27 -13.68 5.18
CA VAL A 130 -1.43 -13.38 6.61
C VAL A 130 -1.95 -14.62 7.32
N VAL A 131 -1.25 -15.04 8.38
CA VAL A 131 -1.66 -16.10 9.30
C VAL A 131 -1.73 -15.50 10.70
N GLN A 132 -2.95 -15.37 11.23
CA GLN A 132 -3.22 -14.67 12.48
C GLN A 132 -3.45 -15.66 13.63
N THR A 133 -2.76 -15.42 14.73
CA THR A 133 -3.00 -16.02 16.02
C THR A 133 -3.19 -14.94 17.09
N PRO A 134 -3.67 -15.25 18.30
CA PRO A 134 -3.81 -14.24 19.36
C PRO A 134 -2.49 -13.60 19.82
N LYS A 135 -1.36 -14.31 19.67
CA LYS A 135 -0.04 -13.84 20.14
C LYS A 135 0.87 -13.34 19.05
N THR A 136 0.66 -13.81 17.82
CA THR A 136 1.51 -13.45 16.68
C THR A 136 0.69 -13.39 15.41
N ILE A 137 1.08 -12.49 14.52
CA ILE A 137 0.63 -12.48 13.12
C ILE A 137 1.85 -12.73 12.27
N LEU A 138 1.81 -13.80 11.46
CA LEU A 138 2.85 -14.12 10.50
C LEU A 138 2.44 -13.58 9.14
N MET A 139 3.33 -12.84 8.50
CA MET A 139 3.22 -12.43 7.10
C MET A 139 4.30 -13.15 6.30
N SER A 140 3.88 -13.97 5.33
CA SER A 140 4.76 -14.65 4.39
C SER A 140 4.59 -14.00 3.02
N TYR A 141 5.65 -13.42 2.50
CA TYR A 141 5.66 -12.74 1.21
C TYR A 141 6.16 -13.68 0.12
N GLU A 142 5.52 -13.64 -1.05
CA GLU A 142 6.00 -14.43 -2.19
C GLU A 142 7.40 -13.93 -2.63
N TYR A 143 7.59 -12.60 -2.68
CA TYR A 143 8.88 -12.03 -3.02
C TYR A 143 9.98 -12.52 -2.07
N ASP A 144 10.98 -13.17 -2.64
CA ASP A 144 12.19 -13.70 -1.99
C ASP A 144 11.92 -14.63 -0.78
N GLY A 145 10.69 -15.14 -0.65
CA GLY A 145 10.28 -15.95 0.49
C GLY A 145 10.41 -15.22 1.83
N ALA A 146 10.32 -13.90 1.81
CA ALA A 146 10.45 -13.09 3.02
C ALA A 146 9.38 -13.44 4.05
N VAL A 147 9.76 -13.49 5.32
CA VAL A 147 8.85 -13.78 6.43
C VAL A 147 8.98 -12.70 7.48
N ARG A 148 7.84 -12.26 8.00
CA ARG A 148 7.75 -11.26 9.06
C ARG A 148 6.85 -11.76 10.18
N THR A 149 7.30 -11.67 11.41
CA THR A 149 6.49 -11.94 12.59
C THR A 149 6.12 -10.63 13.27
N ILE A 150 4.82 -10.40 13.48
CA ILE A 150 4.31 -9.31 14.29
C ILE A 150 3.96 -9.89 15.65
N TYR A 151 4.61 -9.40 16.70
CA TYR A 151 4.41 -9.83 18.09
C TYR A 151 3.29 -9.02 18.72
N MET A 152 2.26 -9.70 19.27
CA MET A 152 1.06 -9.06 19.81
C MET A 152 1.10 -8.86 21.33
N ASP A 153 2.19 -9.25 21.98
CA ASP A 153 2.36 -9.26 23.44
C ASP A 153 3.51 -8.37 23.94
N ASN A 154 3.77 -7.26 23.22
CA ASN A 154 4.85 -6.31 23.53
C ASN A 154 6.23 -6.99 23.69
N PRO A 155 6.91 -7.30 22.59
CA PRO A 155 8.16 -8.06 22.58
C PRO A 155 9.37 -7.30 23.15
N GLY A 156 9.20 -6.03 23.54
CA GLY A 156 10.32 -5.13 23.90
C GLY A 156 11.05 -4.60 22.67
N PRO A 157 12.22 -3.95 22.88
CA PRO A 157 13.00 -3.37 21.81
C PRO A 157 13.57 -4.44 20.86
N ALA A 158 13.92 -4.02 19.65
CA ALA A 158 14.60 -4.87 18.69
C ALA A 158 15.91 -5.42 19.27
N PRO A 159 16.14 -6.73 19.20
CA PRO A 159 17.39 -7.32 19.72
C PRO A 159 18.60 -7.02 18.83
N VAL A 160 18.36 -6.73 17.54
CA VAL A 160 19.34 -6.39 16.51
C VAL A 160 18.63 -5.74 15.33
N ASP A 161 19.32 -4.86 14.63
CA ASP A 161 18.82 -4.27 13.40
C ASP A 161 18.75 -5.31 12.27
N SER A 162 17.69 -5.24 11.47
CA SER A 162 17.41 -6.21 10.42
C SER A 162 16.78 -5.56 9.19
N TRP A 163 16.74 -6.30 8.08
CA TRP A 163 16.11 -5.86 6.84
C TRP A 163 14.61 -5.55 7.00
N MET A 164 13.89 -6.40 7.73
CA MET A 164 12.43 -6.33 7.89
C MET A 164 12.01 -5.58 9.15
N GLY A 165 12.97 -5.10 9.94
CA GLY A 165 12.71 -4.47 11.22
C GLY A 165 12.13 -5.43 12.27
N TRP A 166 11.80 -4.88 13.44
CA TRP A 166 11.17 -5.56 14.56
C TRP A 166 9.76 -5.04 14.77
N SER A 167 8.77 -5.92 14.68
CA SER A 167 7.36 -5.55 14.58
C SER A 167 6.60 -5.89 15.86
N ALA A 168 6.14 -4.85 16.56
CA ALA A 168 5.26 -4.96 17.73
C ALA A 168 3.83 -4.55 17.33
N GLY A 169 2.85 -5.45 17.49
CA GLY A 169 1.47 -5.21 17.09
C GLY A 169 0.52 -5.05 18.27
N HIS A 170 -0.54 -4.28 18.07
CA HIS A 170 -1.67 -4.20 18.97
C HIS A 170 -2.96 -3.85 18.21
N TRP A 171 -4.11 -4.03 18.85
CA TRP A 171 -5.40 -3.70 18.26
C TRP A 171 -5.95 -2.39 18.79
N GLU A 172 -6.28 -1.46 17.90
CA GLU A 172 -7.08 -0.27 18.18
C GLU A 172 -8.47 -0.44 17.55
N GLY A 173 -9.43 -0.91 18.34
CA GLY A 173 -10.76 -1.26 17.81
C GLY A 173 -10.65 -2.36 16.76
N ASP A 174 -11.00 -2.04 15.51
CA ASP A 174 -10.96 -2.95 14.37
C ASP A 174 -9.71 -2.78 13.48
N THR A 175 -8.76 -1.98 13.90
CA THR A 175 -7.50 -1.72 13.20
C THR A 175 -6.35 -2.45 13.90
N LEU A 176 -5.59 -3.24 13.15
CA LEU A 176 -4.28 -3.71 13.59
C LEU A 176 -3.28 -2.56 13.41
N VAL A 177 -2.62 -2.18 14.50
CA VAL A 177 -1.52 -1.22 14.48
C VAL A 177 -0.22 -1.96 14.71
N VAL A 178 0.78 -1.69 13.89
CA VAL A 178 2.11 -2.31 13.99
C VAL A 178 3.16 -1.25 14.07
N ASP A 179 3.90 -1.24 15.15
CA ASP A 179 5.05 -0.39 15.39
C ASP A 179 6.30 -1.14 14.97
N VAL A 180 7.12 -0.54 14.09
CA VAL A 180 8.27 -1.21 13.48
C VAL A 180 9.52 -0.35 13.64
N THR A 181 10.52 -0.91 14.28
CA THR A 181 11.83 -0.29 14.54
C THR A 181 12.96 -1.30 14.27
N GLY A 182 14.21 -0.93 14.51
CA GLY A 182 15.34 -1.84 14.37
C GLY A 182 15.61 -2.24 12.92
N PHE A 183 15.57 -1.26 12.03
CA PHE A 183 15.95 -1.43 10.64
C PHE A 183 17.47 -1.25 10.46
N ASN A 184 18.03 -2.01 9.53
CA ASN A 184 19.29 -1.60 8.91
C ASN A 184 19.00 -0.57 7.80
N ASP A 185 20.02 0.12 7.31
CA ASP A 185 19.93 1.15 6.27
C ASP A 185 20.01 0.60 4.82
N GLN A 186 19.77 -0.71 4.64
CA GLN A 186 20.08 -1.42 3.39
C GLN A 186 18.87 -1.56 2.44
N THR A 187 17.69 -1.04 2.80
CA THR A 187 16.49 -1.14 1.96
C THR A 187 16.07 0.23 1.42
N TRP A 188 15.30 0.20 0.34
CA TRP A 188 14.66 1.37 -0.26
C TRP A 188 13.15 1.22 -0.22
N PHE A 189 12.42 2.35 -0.30
CA PHE A 189 10.96 2.31 -0.37
C PHE A 189 10.46 1.89 -1.76
N ASP A 190 11.25 2.13 -2.84
CA ASP A 190 10.85 1.86 -4.22
C ASP A 190 12.05 1.80 -5.17
N ARG A 191 11.78 1.65 -6.47
CA ARG A 191 12.78 1.66 -7.53
C ARG A 191 13.20 3.08 -7.94
N ALA A 192 12.51 4.13 -7.46
CA ALA A 192 12.87 5.52 -7.69
C ALA A 192 13.98 6.03 -6.76
N GLY A 193 14.50 5.16 -5.88
CA GLY A 193 15.63 5.45 -5.00
C GLY A 193 15.24 6.14 -3.71
N ASP A 194 13.95 6.13 -3.36
CA ASP A 194 13.46 6.61 -2.08
C ASP A 194 13.97 5.68 -0.97
N PHE A 195 14.66 6.24 0.02
CA PHE A 195 15.46 5.49 0.99
C PHE A 195 15.22 5.97 2.43
N HIS A 196 15.81 5.26 3.37
CA HIS A 196 15.79 5.58 4.79
C HIS A 196 17.15 5.31 5.44
N SER A 197 17.31 5.73 6.68
CA SER A 197 18.44 5.37 7.53
C SER A 197 18.07 4.25 8.52
N ASP A 198 19.00 3.87 9.37
CA ASP A 198 18.77 2.96 10.51
C ASP A 198 17.90 3.57 11.61
N ALA A 199 17.67 4.90 11.57
CA ALA A 199 16.73 5.59 12.46
C ALA A 199 15.26 5.50 12.00
N LEU A 200 14.96 4.74 10.94
CA LEU A 200 13.60 4.58 10.45
C LEU A 200 12.68 4.00 11.53
N HIS A 201 11.54 4.67 11.70
CA HIS A 201 10.40 4.21 12.47
C HIS A 201 9.16 4.20 11.58
N VAL A 202 8.46 3.08 11.54
CA VAL A 202 7.24 2.92 10.75
C VAL A 202 6.09 2.52 11.65
N VAL A 203 4.98 3.24 11.57
CA VAL A 203 3.72 2.82 12.19
C VAL A 203 2.73 2.45 11.11
N GLU A 204 2.42 1.16 11.01
CA GLU A 204 1.48 0.65 10.02
C GLU A 204 0.10 0.44 10.63
N ARG A 205 -0.93 0.61 9.80
CA ARG A 205 -2.33 0.40 10.17
C ARG A 205 -3.04 -0.43 9.11
N TYR A 206 -3.66 -1.52 9.54
CA TYR A 206 -4.40 -2.44 8.68
C TYR A 206 -5.86 -2.48 9.12
N THR A 207 -6.77 -2.02 8.26
CA THR A 207 -8.20 -1.93 8.56
C THR A 207 -9.03 -2.59 7.47
N LEU A 208 -9.79 -3.63 7.78
CA LEU A 208 -10.76 -4.20 6.84
C LEU A 208 -11.88 -3.20 6.57
N VAL A 209 -12.04 -2.79 5.32
CA VAL A 209 -13.09 -1.86 4.87
C VAL A 209 -14.20 -2.60 4.09
N SER A 210 -13.92 -3.80 3.61
CA SER A 210 -14.88 -4.75 3.05
C SER A 210 -14.36 -6.19 3.25
N PRO A 211 -15.11 -7.25 2.90
CA PRO A 211 -14.63 -8.62 3.02
C PRO A 211 -13.29 -8.87 2.31
N ASP A 212 -13.07 -8.18 1.17
CA ASP A 212 -11.96 -8.43 0.27
C ASP A 212 -11.06 -7.20 0.05
N VAL A 213 -11.26 -6.15 0.85
CA VAL A 213 -10.42 -4.94 0.80
C VAL A 213 -9.94 -4.58 2.19
N LEU A 214 -8.64 -4.45 2.32
CA LEU A 214 -7.95 -4.02 3.52
C LEU A 214 -7.28 -2.68 3.23
N ASN A 215 -7.64 -1.63 3.96
CA ASN A 215 -6.93 -0.36 3.89
C ASN A 215 -5.61 -0.49 4.65
N TYR A 216 -4.53 -0.14 3.98
CA TYR A 216 -3.19 -0.07 4.53
C TYR A 216 -2.72 1.37 4.60
N GLU A 217 -2.20 1.76 5.75
CA GLU A 217 -1.57 3.05 5.97
C GLU A 217 -0.22 2.84 6.64
N ALA A 218 0.79 3.60 6.24
CA ALA A 218 2.09 3.63 6.90
C ALA A 218 2.48 5.09 7.19
N THR A 219 2.79 5.34 8.44
CA THR A 219 3.39 6.60 8.91
C THR A 219 4.90 6.39 9.00
N ILE A 220 5.65 7.26 8.35
CA ILE A 220 7.10 7.17 8.21
C ILE A 220 7.75 8.31 9.01
N GLU A 221 8.68 7.96 9.87
CA GLU A 221 9.52 8.88 10.61
C GLU A 221 10.98 8.47 10.49
N ASP A 222 11.82 9.37 10.05
CA ASP A 222 13.28 9.19 10.00
C ASP A 222 13.92 10.58 10.03
N PRO A 223 14.38 11.05 11.20
CA PRO A 223 14.90 12.40 11.35
C PRO A 223 16.24 12.66 10.64
N HIS A 224 16.92 11.59 10.19
CA HIS A 224 18.15 11.71 9.41
C HIS A 224 17.88 11.93 7.92
N VAL A 225 16.68 11.58 7.45
CA VAL A 225 16.30 11.63 6.03
C VAL A 225 15.20 12.65 5.77
N PHE A 226 14.20 12.77 6.65
CA PHE A 226 13.03 13.59 6.44
C PHE A 226 12.94 14.75 7.44
N SER A 227 12.45 15.89 6.97
CA SER A 227 12.26 17.09 7.79
C SER A 227 11.02 17.03 8.70
N LYS A 228 10.11 16.11 8.44
CA LYS A 228 8.90 15.82 9.22
C LYS A 228 8.39 14.41 8.90
N THR A 229 7.56 13.88 9.78
CA THR A 229 6.79 12.66 9.56
C THR A 229 5.86 12.80 8.33
N TRP A 230 5.73 11.75 7.55
CA TRP A 230 4.84 11.69 6.39
C TRP A 230 4.11 10.35 6.31
N LYS A 231 3.12 10.24 5.42
CA LYS A 231 2.28 9.05 5.34
C LYS A 231 2.09 8.57 3.91
N MET A 232 1.83 7.29 3.79
CA MET A 232 1.30 6.68 2.58
C MET A 232 0.07 5.82 2.90
N SER A 233 -0.82 5.67 1.92
CA SER A 233 -1.99 4.80 2.06
C SER A 233 -2.37 4.16 0.73
N MET A 234 -2.90 2.93 0.82
CA MET A 234 -3.33 2.17 -0.35
C MET A 234 -4.27 1.02 0.03
N PRO A 235 -5.18 0.61 -0.85
CA PRO A 235 -5.95 -0.61 -0.66
C PRO A 235 -5.13 -1.86 -1.00
N LEU A 236 -5.32 -2.90 -0.23
CA LEU A 236 -4.86 -4.25 -0.50
C LEU A 236 -6.09 -5.11 -0.82
N TYR A 237 -5.98 -5.97 -1.80
CA TYR A 237 -7.06 -6.81 -2.28
C TYR A 237 -6.81 -8.27 -1.93
N ARG A 238 -7.87 -8.94 -1.46
CA ARG A 238 -7.83 -10.36 -1.13
C ARG A 238 -7.89 -11.21 -2.40
N HIS A 239 -7.04 -12.22 -2.48
CA HIS A 239 -7.23 -13.30 -3.45
C HIS A 239 -8.41 -14.17 -3.04
N VAL A 240 -9.42 -14.25 -3.90
CA VAL A 240 -10.65 -15.01 -3.67
C VAL A 240 -10.75 -16.26 -4.54
N GLU A 241 -9.78 -16.47 -5.40
CA GLU A 241 -9.71 -17.62 -6.31
C GLU A 241 -9.56 -18.93 -5.50
N LYS A 242 -10.29 -19.93 -5.93
CA LYS A 242 -10.24 -21.24 -5.27
C LYS A 242 -8.83 -21.84 -5.39
N ASN A 243 -8.27 -22.26 -4.26
CA ASN A 243 -6.93 -22.87 -4.17
C ASN A 243 -5.77 -21.94 -4.58
N PHE A 244 -5.98 -20.62 -4.52
CA PHE A 244 -4.86 -19.69 -4.69
C PHE A 244 -3.82 -19.91 -3.58
N GLN A 245 -2.56 -19.90 -3.94
CA GLN A 245 -1.42 -20.05 -3.03
C GLN A 245 -0.25 -19.21 -3.50
N LEU A 246 0.65 -18.87 -2.59
CA LEU A 246 1.90 -18.23 -2.95
C LEU A 246 2.73 -19.18 -3.81
N LEU A 247 3.38 -18.62 -4.81
CA LEU A 247 4.27 -19.39 -5.69
C LEU A 247 5.70 -19.41 -5.10
N GLU A 248 6.47 -20.37 -5.58
CA GLU A 248 7.89 -20.42 -5.26
C GLU A 248 8.62 -19.29 -6.01
N PHE A 249 9.28 -18.41 -5.28
CA PHE A 249 10.06 -17.31 -5.82
C PHE A 249 11.55 -17.62 -5.73
N LYS A 250 12.27 -17.37 -6.82
CA LYS A 250 13.74 -17.44 -6.89
C LYS A 250 14.27 -16.12 -7.41
N CYS A 251 14.88 -15.37 -6.54
CA CYS A 251 15.59 -14.18 -6.96
C CYS A 251 16.88 -14.56 -7.71
N VAL A 252 17.17 -13.82 -8.77
CA VAL A 252 18.44 -13.90 -9.50
C VAL A 252 19.02 -12.49 -9.55
N GLU A 253 20.16 -12.29 -8.90
CA GLU A 253 20.83 -11.01 -8.85
C GLU A 253 21.06 -10.46 -10.26
N PHE A 254 20.74 -9.17 -10.45
CA PHE A 254 20.91 -8.48 -11.73
C PHE A 254 20.26 -9.17 -12.93
N VAL A 255 19.12 -9.86 -12.74
CA VAL A 255 18.44 -10.64 -13.78
C VAL A 255 18.15 -9.82 -15.05
N GLU A 256 17.73 -8.57 -14.91
CA GLU A 256 17.45 -7.68 -16.06
C GLU A 256 18.73 -7.38 -16.86
N GLU A 257 19.86 -7.18 -16.17
CA GLU A 257 21.17 -6.99 -16.82
C GLU A 257 21.62 -8.27 -17.53
N LEU A 258 21.47 -9.43 -16.88
CA LEU A 258 21.83 -10.74 -17.47
C LEU A 258 21.01 -11.06 -18.72
N MET A 259 19.71 -10.77 -18.69
CA MET A 259 18.80 -11.08 -19.80
C MET A 259 18.84 -10.05 -20.92
N TYR A 260 18.91 -8.77 -20.59
CA TYR A 260 18.65 -7.69 -21.53
C TYR A 260 19.79 -6.68 -21.67
N GLY A 261 20.85 -6.77 -20.87
CA GLY A 261 21.93 -5.81 -20.87
C GLY A 261 22.58 -5.62 -22.25
N HIS A 262 22.66 -6.70 -23.06
CA HIS A 262 23.15 -6.67 -24.42
C HIS A 262 22.28 -5.87 -25.39
N LEU A 263 21.01 -5.60 -25.06
CA LEU A 263 20.07 -4.81 -25.87
C LEU A 263 20.10 -3.32 -25.53
N ARG A 264 20.80 -2.92 -24.46
CA ARG A 264 20.95 -1.49 -24.14
C ARG A 264 21.79 -0.80 -25.22
N LYS A 265 21.30 0.32 -25.70
CA LYS A 265 22.12 1.19 -26.56
C LYS A 265 23.29 1.73 -25.72
N LYS A 266 24.50 1.52 -26.20
CA LYS A 266 25.71 2.12 -25.66
C LYS A 266 25.73 3.61 -25.93
#